data_3b1b89f05c201f432d5f7fd452d4ed92
#
_entry.id   3b1b89f05c201f432d5f7fd452d4ed92
#
_cell.length_a   1.000
_cell.length_b   1.000
_cell.length_c   1.000
_cell.angle_alpha   90.00
_cell.angle_beta   90.00
_cell.angle_gamma   90.00
#
_symmetry.space_group_name_H-M   'P 1'
#
loop_
_entity.id
_entity.type
_entity.pdbx_description
1 polymer ?
#
loop_
_entity_poly.entity_id
_entity_poly.type
_entity_poly.pdbx_seq_one_letter_code
_entity_poly.pdbx_strand_id
1 'polypeptide(L)'
;MAKPIDTVNQLTDALNRGDLEAALALYESNAVLVAQPGQLARGAAELRAALQRFIGLKPRLTAQAQSVIEMGDLALYMGRWTLQGSDPSGREVSMGGESSDILRRQGDGRWLIAIDNPWGAQLLEHR
;
A
#
# COMPACT_ATOMS: atom_id res chain seq x y z
N MET A 1 18.42 7.81 -9.64
CA MET A 1 17.98 8.39 -8.36
C MET A 1 16.61 7.85 -8.01
N ALA A 2 16.43 7.42 -6.77
CA ALA A 2 15.16 6.85 -6.32
C ALA A 2 14.05 7.90 -6.29
N LYS A 3 12.85 7.49 -6.66
CA LYS A 3 11.66 8.36 -6.67
C LYS A 3 10.56 7.70 -5.84
N PRO A 4 9.69 8.51 -5.23
CA PRO A 4 8.60 7.94 -4.42
C PRO A 4 7.72 6.94 -5.19
N ILE A 5 7.44 7.22 -6.46
CA ILE A 5 6.59 6.35 -7.27
C ILE A 5 7.21 4.96 -7.45
N ASP A 6 8.55 4.88 -7.47
CA ASP A 6 9.24 3.60 -7.59
C ASP A 6 8.93 2.68 -6.42
N THR A 7 8.87 3.25 -5.20
CA THR A 7 8.51 2.49 -4.01
C THR A 7 7.11 1.90 -4.11
N VAL A 8 6.15 2.71 -4.57
CA VAL A 8 4.78 2.24 -4.73
C VAL A 8 4.69 1.14 -5.79
N ASN A 9 5.39 1.31 -6.89
CA ASN A 9 5.40 0.29 -7.96
C ASN A 9 6.07 -0.99 -7.50
N GLN A 10 7.13 -0.89 -6.70
CA GLN A 10 7.78 -2.07 -6.11
C GLN A 10 6.83 -2.79 -5.15
N LEU A 11 6.02 -2.06 -4.39
CA LEU A 11 5.02 -2.66 -3.52
C LEU A 11 3.99 -3.44 -4.32
N THR A 12 3.48 -2.84 -5.40
CA THR A 12 2.55 -3.51 -6.29
C THR A 12 3.14 -4.84 -6.80
N ASP A 13 4.39 -4.79 -7.26
CA ASP A 13 5.07 -5.99 -7.77
C ASP A 13 5.25 -7.04 -6.67
N ALA A 14 5.65 -6.63 -5.47
CA ALA A 14 5.85 -7.55 -4.35
C ALA A 14 4.54 -8.24 -3.96
N LEU A 15 3.46 -7.48 -3.88
CA LEU A 15 2.15 -8.04 -3.55
C LEU A 15 1.66 -9.00 -4.62
N ASN A 16 1.88 -8.66 -5.89
CA ASN A 16 1.45 -9.50 -7.01
C ASN A 16 2.19 -10.83 -7.07
N ARG A 17 3.46 -10.86 -6.63
CA ARG A 17 4.22 -12.12 -6.62
C ARG A 17 4.19 -12.83 -5.26
N GLY A 18 3.45 -12.26 -4.29
CA GLY A 18 3.29 -12.88 -2.97
C GLY A 18 4.53 -12.79 -2.08
N ASP A 19 5.36 -11.78 -2.29
CA ASP A 19 6.62 -11.63 -1.55
C ASP A 19 6.41 -10.69 -0.35
N LEU A 20 6.01 -11.28 0.79
CA LEU A 20 5.70 -10.53 1.99
C LEU A 20 6.90 -9.74 2.50
N GLU A 21 8.09 -10.35 2.52
CA GLU A 21 9.26 -9.67 3.07
C GLU A 21 9.68 -8.47 2.20
N ALA A 22 9.60 -8.61 0.89
CA ALA A 22 9.87 -7.50 -0.01
C ALA A 22 8.86 -6.36 0.18
N ALA A 23 7.59 -6.69 0.38
CA ALA A 23 6.56 -5.70 0.63
C ALA A 23 6.82 -4.95 1.94
N LEU A 24 7.11 -5.68 3.01
CA LEU A 24 7.38 -5.07 4.32
C LEU A 24 8.58 -4.13 4.29
N ALA A 25 9.60 -4.45 3.49
CA ALA A 25 10.80 -3.65 3.41
C ALA A 25 10.54 -2.26 2.81
N LEU A 26 9.39 -2.03 2.21
CA LEU A 26 9.04 -0.74 1.59
C LEU A 26 8.33 0.21 2.55
N TYR A 27 8.06 -0.23 3.78
CA TYR A 27 7.40 0.57 4.81
C TYR A 27 8.37 0.99 5.90
N GLU A 28 8.14 2.16 6.48
CA GLU A 28 8.82 2.53 7.71
C GLU A 28 8.40 1.57 8.84
N SER A 29 9.28 1.38 9.83
CA SER A 29 9.01 0.42 10.90
C SER A 29 7.77 0.76 11.73
N ASN A 30 7.41 2.04 11.80
CA ASN A 30 6.23 2.50 12.52
C ASN A 30 5.12 2.96 11.58
N ALA A 31 5.14 2.49 10.34
CA ALA A 31 4.15 2.89 9.34
C ALA A 31 2.73 2.49 9.76
N VAL A 32 1.76 3.20 9.18
CA VAL A 32 0.35 2.91 9.39
C VAL A 32 -0.28 2.55 8.06
N LEU A 33 -0.97 1.41 8.03
CA LEU A 33 -1.73 0.96 6.87
C LEU A 33 -3.20 0.97 7.23
N VAL A 34 -4.01 1.61 6.41
CA VAL A 34 -5.46 1.47 6.51
C VAL A 34 -5.84 0.17 5.80
N ALA A 35 -5.95 -0.91 6.58
CA ALA A 35 -6.26 -2.23 6.02
C ALA A 35 -7.65 -2.26 5.40
N GLN A 36 -8.60 -1.62 6.06
CA GLN A 36 -9.95 -1.34 5.58
C GLN A 36 -10.41 -0.05 6.25
N PRO A 37 -11.40 0.65 5.69
CA PRO A 37 -11.95 1.81 6.40
C PRO A 37 -12.37 1.41 7.81
N GLY A 38 -11.85 2.14 8.80
CA GLY A 38 -12.08 1.85 10.21
C GLY A 38 -11.11 0.85 10.84
N GLN A 39 -10.21 0.24 10.08
CA GLN A 39 -9.22 -0.72 10.62
C GLN A 39 -7.81 -0.28 10.25
N LEU A 40 -7.04 0.11 11.25
CA LEU A 40 -5.66 0.53 11.07
C LEU A 40 -4.71 -0.57 11.53
N ALA A 41 -3.67 -0.83 10.74
CA ALA A 41 -2.55 -1.67 11.11
C ALA A 41 -1.37 -0.74 11.43
N ARG A 42 -0.86 -0.81 12.65
CA ARG A 42 0.22 0.06 13.12
C ARG A 42 1.42 -0.77 13.53
N GLY A 43 2.57 -0.41 13.00
CA GLY A 43 3.82 -1.07 13.36
C GLY A 43 4.02 -2.40 12.67
N ALA A 44 5.22 -2.97 12.83
CA ALA A 44 5.67 -4.09 12.00
C ALA A 44 4.79 -5.33 12.11
N ALA A 45 4.36 -5.70 13.32
CA ALA A 45 3.60 -6.94 13.50
C ALA A 45 2.21 -6.85 12.88
N GLU A 46 1.50 -5.74 13.10
CA GLU A 46 0.16 -5.55 12.53
C GLU A 46 0.23 -5.38 11.03
N LEU A 47 1.26 -4.68 10.54
CA LEU A 47 1.48 -4.49 9.12
C LEU A 47 1.69 -5.83 8.43
N ARG A 48 2.54 -6.69 9.02
CA ARG A 48 2.81 -8.03 8.50
C ARG A 48 1.51 -8.84 8.39
N ALA A 49 0.70 -8.83 9.43
CA ALA A 49 -0.56 -9.57 9.43
C ALA A 49 -1.52 -9.07 8.36
N ALA A 50 -1.62 -7.74 8.19
CA ALA A 50 -2.51 -7.14 7.19
C ALA A 50 -2.05 -7.47 5.77
N LEU A 51 -0.75 -7.32 5.50
CA LEU A 51 -0.21 -7.63 4.17
C LEU A 51 -0.31 -9.11 3.86
N GLN A 52 -0.14 -9.98 4.86
CA GLN A 52 -0.26 -11.41 4.66
C GLN A 52 -1.68 -11.80 4.26
N ARG A 53 -2.68 -11.21 4.91
CA ARG A 53 -4.08 -11.43 4.52
C ARG A 53 -4.33 -10.96 3.09
N PHE A 54 -3.75 -9.83 2.72
CA PHE A 54 -3.87 -9.28 1.38
C PHE A 54 -3.25 -10.22 0.33
N ILE A 55 -2.04 -10.71 0.61
CA ILE A 55 -1.35 -11.67 -0.27
C ILE A 55 -2.15 -12.97 -0.36
N GLY A 56 -2.85 -13.35 0.70
CA GLY A 56 -3.70 -14.54 0.72
C GLY A 56 -4.85 -14.49 -0.29
N LEU A 57 -5.20 -13.31 -0.78
CA LEU A 57 -6.20 -13.15 -1.85
C LEU A 57 -5.64 -13.53 -3.23
N LYS A 58 -4.34 -13.83 -3.33
CA LYS A 58 -3.66 -14.07 -4.60
C LYS A 58 -3.94 -12.95 -5.57
N PRO A 59 -3.57 -11.71 -5.19
CA PRO A 59 -4.05 -10.53 -5.89
C PRO A 59 -3.41 -10.34 -7.25
N ARG A 60 -4.21 -9.79 -8.17
CA ARG A 60 -3.72 -9.14 -9.36
C ARG A 60 -4.04 -7.66 -9.18
N LEU A 61 -3.04 -6.92 -8.73
CA LEU A 61 -3.16 -5.52 -8.40
C LEU A 61 -2.62 -4.70 -9.57
N THR A 62 -3.40 -3.73 -10.03
CA THR A 62 -3.03 -2.87 -11.15
C THR A 62 -3.18 -1.42 -10.75
N ALA A 63 -2.15 -0.62 -11.00
CA ALA A 63 -2.22 0.83 -10.86
C ALA A 63 -2.63 1.43 -12.20
N GLN A 64 -3.69 2.25 -12.22
CA GLN A 64 -4.26 2.78 -13.46
C GLN A 64 -3.91 4.25 -13.69
N ALA A 65 -3.81 5.02 -12.63
CA ALA A 65 -3.48 6.44 -12.71
C ALA A 65 -2.68 6.77 -11.46
N GLN A 66 -1.62 7.54 -11.61
CA GLN A 66 -0.72 7.84 -10.50
C GLN A 66 -0.29 9.29 -10.55
N SER A 67 -0.20 9.92 -9.39
CA SER A 67 0.27 11.29 -9.24
C SER A 67 1.10 11.40 -7.96
N VAL A 68 2.17 12.17 -8.01
CA VAL A 68 3.06 12.37 -6.86
C VAL A 68 3.36 13.85 -6.70
N ILE A 69 3.25 14.32 -5.47
CA ILE A 69 3.67 15.68 -5.09
C ILE A 69 4.77 15.53 -4.05
N GLU A 70 5.94 16.10 -4.32
CA GLU A 70 7.08 16.04 -3.41
C GLU A 70 7.29 17.40 -2.74
N MET A 71 7.65 17.34 -1.45
CA MET A 71 8.07 18.52 -0.70
C MET A 71 9.18 18.11 0.27
N GLY A 72 10.43 18.43 -0.09
CA GLY A 72 11.58 18.01 0.72
C GLY A 72 11.65 16.50 0.83
N ASP A 73 11.61 15.99 2.05
CA ASP A 73 11.72 14.57 2.33
C ASP A 73 10.36 13.87 2.40
N LEU A 74 9.29 14.58 2.06
CA LEU A 74 7.93 14.03 2.05
C LEU A 74 7.37 13.98 0.64
N ALA A 75 6.52 13.00 0.40
CA ALA A 75 5.79 12.88 -0.86
C ALA A 75 4.37 12.44 -0.58
N LEU A 76 3.43 13.05 -1.28
CA LEU A 76 2.05 12.60 -1.31
C LEU A 76 1.83 11.85 -2.62
N TYR A 77 1.51 10.57 -2.51
CA TYR A 77 1.17 9.73 -3.65
C TYR A 77 -0.34 9.58 -3.71
N MET A 78 -0.89 9.71 -4.90
CA MET A 78 -2.29 9.38 -5.16
C MET A 78 -2.35 8.47 -6.36
N GLY A 79 -3.18 7.42 -6.27
CA GLY A 79 -3.28 6.47 -7.36
C GLY A 79 -4.63 5.79 -7.40
N ARG A 80 -5.08 5.47 -8.60
CA ARG A 80 -6.28 4.65 -8.80
C ARG A 80 -5.83 3.22 -9.04
N TRP A 81 -6.41 2.27 -8.30
CA TRP A 81 -6.00 0.88 -8.39
C TRP A 81 -7.22 -0.03 -8.49
N THR A 82 -6.98 -1.20 -9.08
CA THR A 82 -7.94 -2.30 -9.06
C THR A 82 -7.24 -3.56 -8.60
N LEU A 83 -8.01 -4.44 -7.97
CA LEU A 83 -7.52 -5.74 -7.52
C LEU A 83 -8.51 -6.81 -7.92
N GLN A 84 -7.99 -7.90 -8.47
CA GLN A 84 -8.74 -9.13 -8.69
C GLN A 84 -8.00 -10.26 -8.02
N GLY A 85 -8.73 -11.13 -7.34
CA GLY A 85 -8.13 -12.23 -6.61
C GLY A 85 -9.19 -13.22 -6.18
N SER A 86 -8.84 -14.05 -5.18
CA SER A 86 -9.77 -15.02 -4.60
C SER A 86 -9.55 -15.12 -3.10
N ASP A 87 -10.64 -15.28 -2.34
CA ASP A 87 -10.54 -15.47 -0.91
C ASP A 87 -10.17 -16.92 -0.59
N PRO A 88 -9.90 -17.25 0.71
CA PRO A 88 -9.50 -18.61 1.07
C PRO A 88 -10.54 -19.69 0.72
N SER A 89 -11.81 -19.30 0.53
CA SER A 89 -12.86 -20.25 0.12
C SER A 89 -12.89 -20.47 -1.40
N GLY A 90 -12.05 -19.76 -2.16
CA GLY A 90 -12.03 -19.82 -3.62
C GLY A 90 -13.00 -18.88 -4.30
N ARG A 91 -13.69 -18.03 -3.53
CA ARG A 91 -14.63 -17.05 -4.10
C ARG A 91 -13.85 -15.90 -4.73
N GLU A 92 -14.27 -15.48 -5.92
CA GLU A 92 -13.64 -14.34 -6.59
C GLU A 92 -13.85 -13.05 -5.83
N VAL A 93 -12.78 -12.26 -5.75
CA VAL A 93 -12.78 -10.94 -5.11
C VAL A 93 -12.39 -9.91 -6.16
N SER A 94 -13.17 -8.83 -6.25
CA SER A 94 -12.86 -7.72 -7.12
C SER A 94 -13.09 -6.43 -6.34
N MET A 95 -12.08 -5.55 -6.31
CA MET A 95 -12.19 -4.30 -5.58
C MET A 95 -11.30 -3.25 -6.23
N GLY A 96 -11.48 -2.01 -5.83
CA GLY A 96 -10.67 -0.92 -6.30
C GLY A 96 -10.87 0.31 -5.44
N GLY A 97 -10.03 1.29 -5.66
CA GLY A 97 -10.10 2.53 -4.92
C GLY A 97 -9.12 3.56 -5.44
N GLU A 98 -9.11 4.68 -4.75
CA GLU A 98 -8.15 5.76 -5.00
C GLU A 98 -7.35 5.94 -3.71
N SER A 99 -6.05 5.63 -3.78
CA SER A 99 -5.19 5.69 -2.61
C SER A 99 -4.64 7.11 -2.41
N SER A 100 -4.30 7.40 -1.15
CA SER A 100 -3.60 8.63 -0.75
C SER A 100 -2.56 8.24 0.28
N ASP A 101 -1.30 8.20 -0.13
CA ASP A 101 -0.22 7.68 0.69
C ASP A 101 0.81 8.75 0.96
N ILE A 102 1.43 8.70 2.13
CA ILE A 102 2.56 9.56 2.48
C ILE A 102 3.82 8.71 2.51
N LEU A 103 4.83 9.17 1.79
CA LEU A 103 6.15 8.55 1.79
C LEU A 103 7.17 9.53 2.36
N ARG A 104 8.22 8.98 2.95
CA ARG A 104 9.31 9.76 3.54
C ARG A 104 10.64 9.27 2.99
N ARG A 105 11.48 10.23 2.57
CA ARG A 105 12.83 9.90 2.12
C ARG A 105 13.70 9.64 3.33
N GLN A 106 14.39 8.50 3.31
CA GLN A 106 15.29 8.06 4.36
C GLN A 106 16.68 8.65 4.17
N GLY A 107 17.53 8.53 5.19
CA GLY A 107 18.88 9.06 5.13
C GLY A 107 19.73 8.49 4.01
N ASP A 108 19.42 7.26 3.56
CA ASP A 108 20.14 6.62 2.45
C ASP A 108 19.55 6.96 1.07
N GLY A 109 18.55 7.84 1.03
CA GLY A 109 17.93 8.29 -0.20
C GLY A 109 16.76 7.45 -0.67
N ARG A 110 16.47 6.32 -0.03
CA ARG A 110 15.30 5.52 -0.37
C ARG A 110 14.03 6.19 0.14
N TRP A 111 12.94 5.99 -0.60
CA TRP A 111 11.62 6.42 -0.14
C TRP A 111 10.91 5.23 0.48
N LEU A 112 10.39 5.41 1.69
CA LEU A 112 9.58 4.38 2.36
C LEU A 112 8.19 4.93 2.65
N ILE A 113 7.23 4.03 2.77
CA ILE A 113 5.85 4.39 3.03
C ILE A 113 5.66 4.63 4.52
N ALA A 114 5.17 5.81 4.88
CA ALA A 114 4.84 6.16 6.26
C ALA A 114 3.37 5.93 6.56
N ILE A 115 2.50 6.33 5.63
CA ILE A 115 1.05 6.10 5.74
C ILE A 115 0.59 5.53 4.41
N ASP A 116 -0.04 4.36 4.47
CA ASP A 116 -0.63 3.72 3.30
C ASP A 116 -2.15 3.73 3.45
N ASN A 117 -2.80 4.57 2.64
CA ASN A 117 -4.24 4.66 2.65
C ASN A 117 -4.80 4.28 1.28
N PRO A 118 -5.02 2.98 1.03
CA PRO A 118 -5.53 2.51 -0.26
C PRO A 118 -6.95 2.97 -0.55
N TRP A 119 -7.66 3.45 0.45
CA TRP A 119 -9.08 3.77 0.37
C TRP A 119 -9.35 5.25 0.18
N GLY A 120 -8.33 6.12 0.39
CA GLY A 120 -8.45 7.54 0.18
C GLY A 120 -9.59 8.17 0.96
N ALA A 121 -10.42 8.93 0.27
CA ALA A 121 -11.55 9.64 0.87
C ALA A 121 -12.70 8.71 1.31
N GLN A 122 -12.64 7.42 0.98
CA GLN A 122 -13.66 6.47 1.47
C GLN A 122 -13.67 6.39 3.00
N LEU A 123 -12.58 6.79 3.65
CA LEU A 123 -12.54 6.86 5.11
C LEU A 123 -13.62 7.79 5.67
N LEU A 124 -14.05 8.77 4.89
CA LEU A 124 -15.07 9.73 5.31
C LEU A 124 -16.46 9.10 5.39
N GLU A 125 -16.66 8.00 4.67
CA GLU A 125 -17.92 7.27 4.67
C GLU A 125 -18.06 6.31 5.86
N HIS A 126 -16.94 6.00 6.51
CA HIS A 126 -16.88 5.00 7.57
C HIS A 126 -16.62 5.69 8.91
N ARG A 127 -17.66 5.84 9.73
CA ARG A 127 -17.59 6.52 11.02
C ARG A 127 -17.93 5.60 12.18
#